data_b7c4369822c549b6af9cad1ab0426252
#
_entry.id   b7c4369822c549b6af9cad1ab0426252
#
_cell.length_a   1.000
_cell.length_b   1.000
_cell.length_c   1.000
_cell.angle_alpha   90.00
_cell.angle_beta   90.00
_cell.angle_gamma   90.00
#
_symmetry.space_group_name_H-M   'P 1'
#
loop_
_entity.id
_entity.type
_entity.pdbx_description
1 polymer ?
#
loop_
_entity_poly.entity_id
_entity_poly.type
_entity_poly.pdbx_seq_one_letter_code
_entity_poly.pdbx_strand_id
1 'polypeptide(L)'
;MGKEIGVTVKKSEDFSEWYTQTVIKSELVDYAPVKGLIVLRPDGYSIWESLKSSLDKKFADTGHRNGFLPTLIPESLLTKEKDHFAGFNPEVFWVTKSGDGELGDRLALRPTSETLAYTLFAKWIRSWRDLPLKINFWNTALRAEIKATKPFLRTSEFLWQEGHTVHVNSEEAEKEVTDILELYKKTVEEELAIPVITGKKSEKEKFVGAVYTLTMESLMPDGKALQMGTSHFLGQNFSKPFELKYADKENVESYAWQTSWGVSWRLIGGMIMVQGDD
;
A
#
# COMPACT_ATOMS: atom_id res chain seq x y z
N MET A 1 30.15 -6.86 -31.05
CA MET A 1 30.36 -6.74 -29.58
C MET A 1 29.47 -7.78 -28.91
N GLY A 2 30.06 -8.73 -28.17
CA GLY A 2 29.28 -9.72 -27.41
C GLY A 2 28.44 -8.98 -26.36
N LYS A 3 27.19 -9.42 -26.18
CA LYS A 3 26.35 -8.91 -25.12
C LYS A 3 27.03 -9.23 -23.79
N GLU A 4 27.36 -8.23 -22.98
CA GLU A 4 27.90 -8.46 -21.64
C GLU A 4 26.85 -9.24 -20.82
N ILE A 5 27.24 -10.42 -20.37
CA ILE A 5 26.42 -11.32 -19.56
C ILE A 5 26.80 -11.08 -18.11
N GLY A 6 25.82 -10.70 -17.27
CA GLY A 6 26.04 -10.46 -15.85
C GLY A 6 26.12 -8.98 -15.46
N VAL A 7 26.25 -8.73 -14.17
CA VAL A 7 26.39 -7.38 -13.58
C VAL A 7 27.80 -6.84 -13.90
N THR A 8 27.89 -5.59 -14.33
CA THR A 8 29.16 -4.99 -14.79
C THR A 8 29.76 -4.00 -13.80
N VAL A 9 29.05 -3.68 -12.74
CA VAL A 9 29.48 -2.79 -11.65
C VAL A 9 29.32 -3.49 -10.32
N LYS A 10 30.23 -3.22 -9.39
CA LYS A 10 30.11 -3.78 -8.03
C LYS A 10 29.13 -2.99 -7.18
N LYS A 11 28.49 -3.68 -6.25
CA LYS A 11 27.58 -3.09 -5.27
C LYS A 11 28.23 -1.92 -4.50
N SER A 12 29.54 -2.02 -4.21
CA SER A 12 30.31 -1.01 -3.50
C SER A 12 30.76 0.18 -4.36
N GLU A 13 30.75 0.06 -5.68
CA GLU A 13 31.21 1.10 -6.63
C GLU A 13 30.07 2.01 -7.10
N ASP A 14 28.98 1.41 -7.56
CA ASP A 14 27.75 2.13 -7.94
C ASP A 14 26.54 1.31 -7.52
N PHE A 15 26.08 1.56 -6.30
CA PHE A 15 24.95 0.86 -5.71
C PHE A 15 23.66 0.98 -6.54
N SER A 16 23.43 2.15 -7.13
CA SER A 16 22.19 2.40 -7.89
C SER A 16 22.20 1.62 -9.20
N GLU A 17 23.31 1.65 -9.93
CA GLU A 17 23.44 0.92 -11.20
C GLU A 17 23.53 -0.58 -10.95
N TRP A 18 24.30 -1.02 -9.94
CA TRP A 18 24.33 -2.42 -9.51
C TRP A 18 22.94 -2.97 -9.26
N TYR A 19 22.12 -2.27 -8.47
CA TYR A 19 20.74 -2.70 -8.18
C TYR A 19 19.92 -2.84 -9.46
N THR A 20 19.98 -1.84 -10.35
CA THR A 20 19.22 -1.87 -11.61
C THR A 20 19.65 -3.05 -12.49
N GLN A 21 20.95 -3.25 -12.64
CA GLN A 21 21.48 -4.37 -13.40
C GLN A 21 21.10 -5.71 -12.76
N THR A 22 21.20 -5.83 -11.43
CA THR A 22 20.85 -7.06 -10.73
C THR A 22 19.43 -7.48 -11.03
N VAL A 23 18.44 -6.60 -10.83
CA VAL A 23 17.02 -6.97 -11.04
C VAL A 23 16.65 -7.23 -12.51
N ILE A 24 17.34 -6.60 -13.46
CA ILE A 24 17.08 -6.81 -14.90
C ILE A 24 17.81 -8.05 -15.41
N LYS A 25 19.10 -8.20 -15.07
CA LYS A 25 19.94 -9.30 -15.60
C LYS A 25 19.65 -10.64 -14.94
N SER A 26 19.14 -10.63 -13.69
CA SER A 26 18.59 -11.83 -13.06
C SER A 26 17.19 -12.21 -13.56
N GLU A 27 16.69 -11.48 -14.55
CA GLU A 27 15.41 -11.76 -15.19
C GLU A 27 14.18 -11.67 -14.25
N LEU A 28 14.28 -10.93 -13.16
CA LEU A 28 13.16 -10.72 -12.23
C LEU A 28 12.13 -9.74 -12.80
N VAL A 29 12.61 -8.70 -13.51
CA VAL A 29 11.75 -7.66 -14.08
C VAL A 29 12.25 -7.22 -15.46
N ASP A 30 11.34 -6.56 -16.19
CA ASP A 30 11.63 -5.78 -17.40
C ASP A 30 10.89 -4.46 -17.37
N TYR A 31 11.34 -3.47 -18.14
CA TYR A 31 10.59 -2.23 -18.34
C TYR A 31 9.43 -2.45 -19.29
N ALA A 32 8.24 -1.98 -18.90
CA ALA A 32 7.09 -2.00 -19.79
C ALA A 32 7.18 -0.90 -20.89
N PRO A 33 6.44 -1.04 -21.99
CA PRO A 33 6.37 0.00 -23.03
C PRO A 33 5.87 1.35 -22.54
N VAL A 34 5.04 1.36 -21.47
CA VAL A 34 4.55 2.59 -20.84
C VAL A 34 5.56 3.03 -19.79
N LYS A 35 6.02 4.27 -19.91
CA LYS A 35 6.97 4.85 -18.95
C LYS A 35 6.40 4.83 -17.51
N GLY A 36 7.24 4.44 -16.58
CA GLY A 36 6.85 4.33 -15.17
C GLY A 36 6.38 2.94 -14.75
N LEU A 37 6.13 2.05 -15.71
CA LEU A 37 5.67 0.69 -15.46
C LEU A 37 6.79 -0.33 -15.67
N ILE A 38 6.68 -1.44 -14.96
CA ILE A 38 7.55 -2.61 -15.10
C ILE A 38 6.72 -3.88 -15.32
N VAL A 39 7.37 -4.88 -15.88
CA VAL A 39 6.84 -6.24 -15.99
C VAL A 39 7.56 -7.11 -14.97
N LEU A 40 6.84 -7.80 -14.11
CA LEU A 40 7.39 -8.90 -13.32
C LEU A 40 7.50 -10.13 -14.22
N ARG A 41 8.72 -10.66 -14.34
CA ARG A 41 8.94 -11.93 -15.01
C ARG A 41 8.60 -13.09 -14.05
N PRO A 42 8.48 -14.34 -14.53
CA PRO A 42 7.99 -15.45 -13.72
C PRO A 42 8.70 -15.60 -12.37
N ASP A 43 10.03 -15.50 -12.33
CA ASP A 43 10.78 -15.66 -11.08
C ASP A 43 10.53 -14.47 -10.11
N GLY A 44 10.50 -13.24 -10.63
CA GLY A 44 10.14 -12.07 -9.84
C GLY A 44 8.71 -12.15 -9.30
N TYR A 45 7.78 -12.68 -10.09
CA TYR A 45 6.40 -12.88 -9.66
C TYR A 45 6.28 -14.01 -8.60
N SER A 46 7.05 -15.08 -8.75
CA SER A 46 7.11 -16.18 -7.77
C SER A 46 7.58 -15.70 -6.38
N ILE A 47 8.56 -14.78 -6.33
CA ILE A 47 8.98 -14.15 -5.06
C ILE A 47 7.80 -13.37 -4.44
N TRP A 48 7.06 -12.62 -5.27
CA TRP A 48 5.87 -11.90 -4.80
C TRP A 48 4.79 -12.85 -4.28
N GLU A 49 4.51 -13.96 -4.97
CA GLU A 49 3.54 -14.97 -4.53
C GLU A 49 3.92 -15.59 -3.19
N SER A 50 5.21 -15.85 -2.98
CA SER A 50 5.73 -16.38 -1.72
C SER A 50 5.52 -15.39 -0.56
N LEU A 51 5.88 -14.12 -0.76
CA LEU A 51 5.65 -13.05 0.21
C LEU A 51 4.16 -12.87 0.51
N LYS A 52 3.34 -12.82 -0.54
CA LYS A 52 1.88 -12.75 -0.43
C LYS A 52 1.33 -13.90 0.39
N SER A 53 1.74 -15.13 0.11
CA SER A 53 1.26 -16.33 0.81
C SER A 53 1.59 -16.29 2.30
N SER A 54 2.80 -15.86 2.66
CA SER A 54 3.22 -15.71 4.05
C SER A 54 2.38 -14.66 4.79
N LEU A 55 2.25 -13.46 4.22
CA LEU A 55 1.46 -12.38 4.82
C LEU A 55 -0.02 -12.75 4.90
N ASP A 56 -0.58 -13.37 3.87
CA ASP A 56 -1.99 -13.75 3.81
C ASP A 56 -2.36 -14.72 4.94
N LYS A 57 -1.50 -15.69 5.20
CA LYS A 57 -1.67 -16.60 6.35
C LYS A 57 -1.68 -15.84 7.68
N LYS A 58 -0.76 -14.91 7.88
CA LYS A 58 -0.69 -14.12 9.13
C LYS A 58 -1.91 -13.21 9.31
N PHE A 59 -2.42 -12.62 8.22
CA PHE A 59 -3.67 -11.86 8.27
C PHE A 59 -4.86 -12.74 8.62
N ALA A 60 -4.98 -13.93 8.02
CA ALA A 60 -6.02 -14.87 8.35
C ALA A 60 -5.97 -15.30 9.82
N ASP A 61 -4.77 -15.58 10.36
CA ASP A 61 -4.55 -15.95 11.75
C ASP A 61 -4.98 -14.83 12.75
N THR A 62 -5.00 -13.57 12.30
CA THR A 62 -5.47 -12.41 13.09
C THR A 62 -6.91 -11.98 12.77
N GLY A 63 -7.65 -12.83 12.04
CA GLY A 63 -9.08 -12.65 11.76
C GLY A 63 -9.40 -11.73 10.58
N HIS A 64 -8.39 -11.36 9.77
CA HIS A 64 -8.64 -10.60 8.54
C HIS A 64 -9.14 -11.51 7.43
N ARG A 65 -9.97 -10.95 6.57
CA ARG A 65 -10.54 -11.64 5.41
C ARG A 65 -10.17 -10.90 4.14
N ASN A 66 -9.86 -11.65 3.09
CA ASN A 66 -9.60 -11.06 1.79
C ASN A 66 -10.89 -10.61 1.11
N GLY A 67 -10.84 -9.43 0.52
CA GLY A 67 -11.87 -8.88 -0.33
C GLY A 67 -11.31 -8.43 -1.68
N PHE A 68 -12.19 -7.93 -2.53
CA PHE A 68 -11.83 -7.33 -3.82
C PHE A 68 -12.57 -6.01 -4.01
N LEU A 69 -11.86 -4.99 -4.45
CA LEU A 69 -12.41 -3.69 -4.83
C LEU A 69 -12.09 -3.41 -6.30
N PRO A 70 -13.00 -2.77 -7.06
CA PRO A 70 -12.73 -2.38 -8.44
C PRO A 70 -11.58 -1.37 -8.53
N THR A 71 -10.89 -1.38 -9.67
CA THR A 71 -9.74 -0.49 -9.92
C THR A 71 -10.17 0.96 -10.16
N LEU A 72 -11.37 1.17 -10.66
CA LEU A 72 -11.87 2.47 -11.06
C LEU A 72 -12.63 3.15 -9.92
N ILE A 73 -12.31 4.41 -9.67
CA ILE A 73 -12.96 5.26 -8.66
C ILE A 73 -13.57 6.47 -9.39
N PRO A 74 -14.87 6.78 -9.22
CA PRO A 74 -15.46 7.98 -9.77
C PRO A 74 -14.80 9.25 -9.21
N GLU A 75 -14.58 10.26 -10.06
CA GLU A 75 -13.98 11.54 -9.65
C GLU A 75 -14.79 12.20 -8.52
N SER A 76 -16.10 12.07 -8.56
CA SER A 76 -17.01 12.57 -7.52
C SER A 76 -16.68 12.06 -6.11
N LEU A 77 -16.22 10.81 -5.97
CA LEU A 77 -15.79 10.28 -4.67
C LEU A 77 -14.43 10.87 -4.22
N LEU A 78 -13.48 11.05 -5.13
CA LEU A 78 -12.19 11.68 -4.81
C LEU A 78 -12.34 13.17 -4.46
N THR A 79 -13.28 13.87 -5.11
CA THR A 79 -13.62 15.26 -4.77
C THR A 79 -14.16 15.35 -3.35
N LYS A 80 -15.02 14.43 -2.95
CA LYS A 80 -15.54 14.37 -1.58
C LYS A 80 -14.41 14.24 -0.55
N GLU A 81 -13.38 13.44 -0.83
CA GLU A 81 -12.21 13.30 0.04
C GLU A 81 -11.38 14.59 0.07
N LYS A 82 -11.15 15.21 -1.08
CA LYS A 82 -10.43 16.48 -1.20
C LYS A 82 -11.08 17.61 -0.41
N ASP A 83 -12.39 17.69 -0.40
CA ASP A 83 -13.14 18.72 0.33
C ASP A 83 -13.02 18.57 1.85
N HIS A 84 -12.70 17.38 2.34
CA HIS A 84 -12.56 17.08 3.77
C HIS A 84 -11.12 17.11 4.26
N PHE A 85 -10.13 16.87 3.39
CA PHE A 85 -8.73 16.79 3.79
C PHE A 85 -7.88 17.83 3.06
N ALA A 86 -7.47 18.87 3.79
CA ALA A 86 -6.53 19.86 3.27
C ALA A 86 -5.22 19.18 2.82
N GLY A 87 -4.82 19.44 1.59
CA GLY A 87 -3.61 18.85 1.00
C GLY A 87 -3.81 17.50 0.31
N PHE A 88 -5.01 16.93 0.33
CA PHE A 88 -5.31 15.77 -0.50
C PHE A 88 -5.41 16.19 -1.97
N ASN A 89 -4.40 15.82 -2.75
CA ASN A 89 -4.36 16.06 -4.19
C ASN A 89 -3.65 14.89 -4.87
N PRO A 90 -4.34 13.74 -4.99
CA PRO A 90 -3.73 12.56 -5.57
C PRO A 90 -3.43 12.78 -7.04
N GLU A 91 -2.19 12.57 -7.44
CA GLU A 91 -1.81 12.49 -8.85
C GLU A 91 -2.25 11.11 -9.38
N VAL A 92 -3.38 11.09 -10.09
CA VAL A 92 -4.01 9.87 -10.59
C VAL A 92 -4.00 9.82 -12.13
N PHE A 93 -4.07 8.62 -12.66
CA PHE A 93 -4.40 8.40 -14.06
C PHE A 93 -5.91 8.46 -14.25
N TRP A 94 -6.36 9.17 -15.28
CA TRP A 94 -7.76 9.35 -15.58
C TRP A 94 -8.22 8.53 -16.77
N VAL A 95 -9.34 7.85 -16.63
CA VAL A 95 -10.09 7.25 -17.72
C VAL A 95 -11.23 8.22 -18.07
N THR A 96 -11.21 8.71 -19.31
CA THR A 96 -12.16 9.74 -19.79
C THR A 96 -13.16 9.19 -20.80
N LYS A 97 -12.87 8.00 -21.37
CA LYS A 97 -13.69 7.38 -22.40
C LYS A 97 -14.03 5.93 -22.05
N SER A 98 -15.17 5.46 -22.53
CA SER A 98 -15.55 4.06 -22.59
C SER A 98 -15.94 3.70 -24.02
N GLY A 99 -15.11 2.93 -24.70
CA GLY A 99 -15.17 2.81 -26.16
C GLY A 99 -14.94 4.16 -26.81
N ASP A 100 -15.79 4.57 -27.74
CA ASP A 100 -15.73 5.87 -28.42
C ASP A 100 -16.46 6.99 -27.68
N GLY A 101 -17.23 6.67 -26.64
CA GLY A 101 -18.02 7.63 -25.87
C GLY A 101 -17.25 8.29 -24.73
N GLU A 102 -17.41 9.61 -24.57
CA GLU A 102 -16.90 10.34 -23.41
C GLU A 102 -17.70 9.92 -22.16
N LEU A 103 -17.01 9.81 -21.01
CA LEU A 103 -17.63 9.58 -19.72
C LEU A 103 -18.15 10.90 -19.15
N GLY A 104 -19.37 10.90 -18.61
CA GLY A 104 -19.95 12.07 -17.93
C GLY A 104 -19.25 12.39 -16.60
N ASP A 105 -18.76 11.37 -15.88
CA ASP A 105 -17.89 11.48 -14.71
C ASP A 105 -16.57 10.75 -15.03
N ARG A 106 -15.43 11.41 -14.88
CA ARG A 106 -14.13 10.79 -15.11
C ARG A 106 -13.89 9.72 -14.04
N LEU A 107 -13.16 8.69 -14.42
CA LEU A 107 -12.79 7.62 -13.49
C LEU A 107 -11.28 7.66 -13.25
N ALA A 108 -10.87 7.64 -11.99
CA ALA A 108 -9.48 7.50 -11.62
C ALA A 108 -9.10 6.02 -11.53
N LEU A 109 -7.90 5.67 -11.99
CA LEU A 109 -7.26 4.44 -11.56
C LEU A 109 -6.83 4.62 -10.10
N ARG A 110 -7.22 3.69 -9.21
CA ARG A 110 -7.03 3.87 -7.76
C ARG A 110 -5.57 4.10 -7.37
N PRO A 111 -5.26 5.18 -6.65
CA PRO A 111 -3.96 5.38 -6.01
C PRO A 111 -3.88 4.68 -4.64
N THR A 112 -5.03 4.48 -4.01
CA THR A 112 -5.34 3.80 -2.75
C THR A 112 -6.86 3.63 -2.65
N SER A 113 -7.39 2.85 -1.72
CA SER A 113 -8.80 2.45 -1.72
C SER A 113 -9.65 3.01 -0.58
N GLU A 114 -9.16 3.88 0.29
CA GLU A 114 -9.90 4.41 1.44
C GLU A 114 -11.28 4.93 1.04
N THR A 115 -11.32 5.80 0.05
CA THR A 115 -12.55 6.45 -0.47
C THR A 115 -13.59 5.42 -0.90
N LEU A 116 -13.16 4.42 -1.65
CA LEU A 116 -14.06 3.38 -2.15
C LEU A 116 -14.46 2.42 -1.04
N ALA A 117 -13.51 1.96 -0.23
CA ALA A 117 -13.74 1.02 0.85
C ALA A 117 -14.76 1.60 1.85
N TYR A 118 -14.55 2.82 2.31
CA TYR A 118 -15.40 3.39 3.35
C TYR A 118 -16.80 3.79 2.86
N THR A 119 -16.93 4.15 1.57
CA THR A 119 -18.24 4.30 0.93
C THR A 119 -19.04 2.99 0.96
N LEU A 120 -18.37 1.84 0.79
CA LEU A 120 -19.01 0.53 0.82
C LEU A 120 -19.23 0.04 2.24
N PHE A 121 -18.28 0.23 3.14
CA PHE A 121 -18.37 -0.19 4.53
C PHE A 121 -19.51 0.54 5.25
N ALA A 122 -19.78 1.80 4.92
CA ALA A 122 -20.95 2.54 5.42
C ALA A 122 -22.29 1.87 5.06
N LYS A 123 -22.33 1.08 3.97
CA LYS A 123 -23.51 0.30 3.59
C LYS A 123 -23.57 -1.07 4.26
N TRP A 124 -22.41 -1.64 4.60
CA TRP A 124 -22.32 -3.00 5.16
C TRP A 124 -22.48 -3.01 6.67
N ILE A 125 -21.96 -1.98 7.34
CA ILE A 125 -21.99 -1.86 8.80
C ILE A 125 -23.29 -1.16 9.20
N ARG A 126 -24.06 -1.80 10.10
CA ARG A 126 -25.32 -1.28 10.63
C ARG A 126 -25.36 -1.26 12.15
N SER A 127 -24.70 -2.23 12.75
CA SER A 127 -24.71 -2.39 14.20
C SER A 127 -23.33 -2.80 14.74
N TRP A 128 -23.13 -2.69 16.03
CA TRP A 128 -21.93 -3.15 16.71
C TRP A 128 -21.59 -4.63 16.48
N ARG A 129 -22.57 -5.45 16.04
CA ARG A 129 -22.35 -6.86 15.71
C ARG A 129 -21.58 -7.08 14.40
N ASP A 130 -21.53 -6.06 13.56
CA ASP A 130 -20.80 -6.08 12.29
C ASP A 130 -19.32 -5.69 12.50
N LEU A 131 -18.94 -5.34 13.75
CA LEU A 131 -17.61 -4.86 14.13
C LEU A 131 -16.91 -5.87 15.07
N PRO A 132 -15.57 -5.98 15.01
CA PRO A 132 -14.71 -5.28 14.06
C PRO A 132 -14.84 -5.85 12.66
N LEU A 133 -14.86 -4.98 11.64
CA LEU A 133 -14.71 -5.38 10.23
C LEU A 133 -13.24 -5.29 9.87
N LYS A 134 -12.63 -6.40 9.43
CA LYS A 134 -11.20 -6.49 9.10
C LYS A 134 -11.03 -7.07 7.69
N ILE A 135 -10.69 -6.23 6.73
CA ILE A 135 -10.57 -6.66 5.33
C ILE A 135 -9.20 -6.30 4.77
N ASN A 136 -8.60 -7.25 4.09
CA ASN A 136 -7.39 -7.12 3.31
C ASN A 136 -7.70 -7.20 1.81
N PHE A 137 -7.03 -6.37 1.00
CA PHE A 137 -7.15 -6.35 -0.45
C PHE A 137 -5.78 -6.54 -1.10
N TRP A 138 -5.62 -7.61 -1.85
CA TRP A 138 -4.48 -7.82 -2.74
C TRP A 138 -4.81 -7.21 -4.09
N ASN A 139 -4.10 -6.16 -4.48
CA ASN A 139 -4.41 -5.44 -5.71
C ASN A 139 -3.19 -4.66 -6.24
N THR A 140 -3.44 -3.84 -7.25
CA THR A 140 -2.49 -2.83 -7.74
C THR A 140 -2.95 -1.44 -7.36
N ALA A 141 -1.99 -0.54 -7.14
CA ALA A 141 -2.24 0.90 -7.07
C ALA A 141 -1.47 1.61 -8.19
N LEU A 142 -2.04 2.70 -8.70
CA LEU A 142 -1.45 3.50 -9.75
C LEU A 142 -1.30 4.95 -9.32
N ARG A 143 -0.06 5.49 -9.41
CA ARG A 143 0.28 6.87 -9.04
C ARG A 143 1.02 7.55 -10.16
N ALA A 144 0.51 8.68 -10.62
CA ALA A 144 1.03 9.41 -11.78
C ALA A 144 2.27 10.27 -11.46
N GLU A 145 2.58 10.48 -10.20
CA GLU A 145 3.67 11.34 -9.69
C GLU A 145 5.09 10.85 -10.01
N ILE A 146 5.25 9.62 -10.49
CA ILE A 146 6.57 8.99 -10.66
C ILE A 146 7.29 9.56 -11.88
N LYS A 147 8.38 10.28 -11.64
CA LYS A 147 9.23 10.88 -12.68
C LYS A 147 10.38 9.99 -13.14
N ALA A 148 10.89 9.16 -12.23
CA ALA A 148 12.00 8.23 -12.50
C ALA A 148 11.65 6.84 -11.98
N THR A 149 11.61 5.86 -12.87
CA THR A 149 11.30 4.46 -12.56
C THR A 149 12.51 3.77 -11.95
N LYS A 150 12.34 3.11 -10.82
CA LYS A 150 13.31 2.20 -10.22
C LYS A 150 12.56 0.91 -9.89
N PRO A 151 12.86 -0.22 -10.55
CA PRO A 151 12.12 -1.47 -10.35
C PRO A 151 11.93 -1.81 -8.88
N PHE A 152 10.75 -2.31 -8.51
CA PHE A 152 10.25 -2.56 -7.15
C PHE A 152 10.20 -1.35 -6.21
N LEU A 153 11.07 -0.35 -6.34
CA LEU A 153 11.20 0.74 -5.37
C LEU A 153 10.32 1.95 -5.70
N ARG A 154 10.28 2.32 -6.98
CA ARG A 154 9.53 3.50 -7.46
C ARG A 154 8.99 3.26 -8.86
N THR A 155 7.71 2.91 -8.94
CA THR A 155 6.98 2.64 -10.18
C THR A 155 5.61 3.29 -10.13
N SER A 156 5.05 3.64 -11.27
CA SER A 156 3.71 4.24 -11.34
C SER A 156 2.61 3.25 -11.01
N GLU A 157 2.79 1.96 -11.32
CA GLU A 157 1.93 0.87 -10.88
C GLU A 157 2.76 -0.08 -10.01
N PHE A 158 2.14 -0.60 -8.97
CA PHE A 158 2.78 -1.56 -8.08
C PHE A 158 1.78 -2.54 -7.48
N LEU A 159 2.22 -3.79 -7.32
CA LEU A 159 1.53 -4.78 -6.53
C LEU A 159 1.68 -4.45 -5.05
N TRP A 160 0.61 -4.52 -4.33
CA TRP A 160 0.59 -4.31 -2.89
C TRP A 160 -0.55 -5.04 -2.20
N GLN A 161 -0.53 -4.96 -0.93
CA GLN A 161 -1.61 -5.27 -0.04
C GLN A 161 -2.01 -3.97 0.67
N GLU A 162 -3.28 -3.73 0.77
CA GLU A 162 -3.86 -2.70 1.62
C GLU A 162 -4.95 -3.31 2.51
N GLY A 163 -4.87 -3.00 3.79
CA GLY A 163 -5.89 -3.41 4.74
C GLY A 163 -6.69 -2.22 5.22
N HIS A 164 -7.98 -2.45 5.45
CA HIS A 164 -8.91 -1.46 5.96
C HIS A 164 -9.75 -2.09 7.03
N THR A 165 -9.73 -1.50 8.23
CA THR A 165 -10.48 -2.04 9.36
C THR A 165 -11.37 -1.00 10.01
N VAL A 166 -12.44 -1.47 10.63
CA VAL A 166 -13.43 -0.64 11.31
C VAL A 166 -13.72 -1.23 12.68
N HIS A 167 -13.72 -0.38 13.71
CA HIS A 167 -13.81 -0.77 15.12
C HIS A 167 -14.85 0.06 15.87
N VAL A 168 -15.30 -0.45 17.01
CA VAL A 168 -16.27 0.24 17.87
C VAL A 168 -15.66 1.38 18.69
N ASN A 169 -14.36 1.32 18.99
CA ASN A 169 -13.69 2.31 19.85
C ASN A 169 -12.26 2.59 19.39
N SER A 170 -11.64 3.62 19.97
CA SER A 170 -10.28 4.05 19.67
C SER A 170 -9.26 3.00 20.07
N GLU A 171 -9.44 2.38 21.22
CA GLU A 171 -8.48 1.44 21.80
C GLU A 171 -8.29 0.22 20.91
N GLU A 172 -9.38 -0.33 20.37
CA GLU A 172 -9.33 -1.45 19.43
C GLU A 172 -8.62 -1.05 18.12
N ALA A 173 -8.94 0.14 17.59
CA ALA A 173 -8.32 0.63 16.37
C ALA A 173 -6.83 0.94 16.55
N GLU A 174 -6.41 1.54 17.67
CA GLU A 174 -5.01 1.80 17.98
C GLU A 174 -4.22 0.51 18.19
N LYS A 175 -4.84 -0.48 18.84
CA LYS A 175 -4.26 -1.80 18.98
C LYS A 175 -4.05 -2.45 17.60
N GLU A 176 -5.02 -2.39 16.72
CA GLU A 176 -4.91 -2.90 15.34
C GLU A 176 -3.74 -2.27 14.58
N VAL A 177 -3.59 -0.94 14.66
CA VAL A 177 -2.47 -0.21 14.02
C VAL A 177 -1.12 -0.74 14.50
N THR A 178 -1.00 -1.00 15.79
CA THR A 178 0.25 -1.49 16.40
C THR A 178 0.49 -2.96 16.05
N ASP A 179 -0.53 -3.80 16.15
CA ASP A 179 -0.43 -5.24 15.85
C ASP A 179 -0.01 -5.49 14.39
N ILE A 180 -0.57 -4.73 13.46
CA ILE A 180 -0.21 -4.82 12.04
C ILE A 180 1.21 -4.37 11.79
N LEU A 181 1.66 -3.26 12.40
CA LEU A 181 3.05 -2.84 12.24
C LEU A 181 4.03 -3.89 12.76
N GLU A 182 3.72 -4.51 13.89
CA GLU A 182 4.53 -5.58 14.47
C GLU A 182 4.52 -6.85 13.60
N LEU A 183 3.37 -7.19 12.99
CA LEU A 183 3.26 -8.29 12.03
C LEU A 183 4.16 -8.04 10.80
N TYR A 184 4.14 -6.83 10.26
CA TYR A 184 5.03 -6.44 9.16
C TYR A 184 6.49 -6.50 9.56
N LYS A 185 6.84 -5.93 10.71
CA LYS A 185 8.19 -5.93 11.25
C LYS A 185 8.73 -7.35 11.35
N LYS A 186 8.01 -8.26 12.00
CA LYS A 186 8.40 -9.67 12.12
C LYS A 186 8.59 -10.33 10.77
N THR A 187 7.69 -10.09 9.81
CA THR A 187 7.83 -10.64 8.48
C THR A 187 9.08 -10.15 7.78
N VAL A 188 9.40 -8.86 7.88
CA VAL A 188 10.58 -8.28 7.24
C VAL A 188 11.89 -8.72 7.92
N GLU A 189 11.91 -8.76 9.25
CA GLU A 189 13.11 -9.17 10.00
C GLU A 189 13.36 -10.67 9.94
N GLU A 190 12.34 -11.51 10.10
CA GLU A 190 12.48 -12.95 10.23
C GLU A 190 12.52 -13.68 8.89
N GLU A 191 11.77 -13.22 7.88
CA GLU A 191 11.68 -13.91 6.58
C GLU A 191 12.52 -13.26 5.49
N LEU A 192 12.68 -11.92 5.50
CA LEU A 192 13.51 -11.22 4.52
C LEU A 192 14.90 -10.87 5.08
N ALA A 193 15.14 -11.12 6.37
CA ALA A 193 16.39 -10.83 7.08
C ALA A 193 16.83 -9.35 6.91
N ILE A 194 15.87 -8.42 6.95
CA ILE A 194 16.12 -6.99 6.82
C ILE A 194 15.85 -6.32 8.17
N PRO A 195 16.85 -5.73 8.84
CA PRO A 195 16.61 -4.98 10.06
C PRO A 195 15.81 -3.72 9.78
N VAL A 196 14.78 -3.46 10.59
CA VAL A 196 13.93 -2.27 10.44
C VAL A 196 13.81 -1.49 11.75
N ILE A 197 13.62 -0.20 11.61
CA ILE A 197 13.30 0.72 12.71
C ILE A 197 11.84 1.13 12.55
N THR A 198 11.08 1.01 13.64
CA THR A 198 9.68 1.48 13.67
C THR A 198 9.60 2.84 14.33
N GLY A 199 8.66 3.66 13.88
CA GLY A 199 8.45 4.99 14.41
C GLY A 199 7.14 5.63 13.97
N LYS A 200 6.88 6.80 14.50
CA LYS A 200 5.75 7.64 14.12
C LYS A 200 6.21 8.71 13.14
N LYS A 201 5.52 8.84 12.01
CA LYS A 201 5.80 9.89 11.03
C LYS A 201 5.48 11.27 11.57
N SER A 202 6.23 12.26 11.10
CA SER A 202 5.95 13.67 11.38
C SER A 202 4.57 14.08 10.82
N GLU A 203 4.01 15.16 11.33
CA GLU A 203 2.75 15.73 10.84
C GLU A 203 2.77 16.04 9.34
N LYS A 204 3.94 16.38 8.81
CA LYS A 204 4.15 16.70 7.40
C LYS A 204 4.17 15.46 6.49
N GLU A 205 4.58 14.31 7.03
CA GLU A 205 4.80 13.08 6.25
C GLU A 205 3.77 11.98 6.52
N LYS A 206 2.93 12.16 7.53
CA LYS A 206 1.86 11.20 7.81
C LYS A 206 0.89 11.10 6.64
N PHE A 207 0.19 9.99 6.54
CA PHE A 207 -0.89 9.82 5.57
C PHE A 207 -1.95 10.92 5.75
N VAL A 208 -2.34 11.55 4.64
CA VAL A 208 -3.34 12.62 4.66
C VAL A 208 -4.66 12.08 5.17
N GLY A 209 -5.26 12.76 6.15
CA GLY A 209 -6.47 12.29 6.83
C GLY A 209 -6.23 11.39 8.03
N ALA A 210 -5.04 10.82 8.22
CA ALA A 210 -4.73 10.06 9.42
C ALA A 210 -4.53 10.98 10.65
N VAL A 211 -4.92 10.50 11.81
CA VAL A 211 -4.55 11.11 13.10
C VAL A 211 -3.05 10.97 13.30
N TYR A 212 -2.53 9.76 13.08
CA TYR A 212 -1.09 9.50 12.99
C TYR A 212 -0.80 8.31 12.07
N THR A 213 0.45 8.22 11.62
CA THR A 213 0.98 7.11 10.84
C THR A 213 2.17 6.50 11.56
N LEU A 214 2.13 5.20 11.77
CA LEU A 214 3.29 4.40 12.13
C LEU A 214 3.96 3.90 10.85
N THR A 215 5.28 3.82 10.87
CA THR A 215 6.09 3.36 9.74
C THR A 215 7.17 2.39 10.21
N MET A 216 7.59 1.51 9.34
CA MET A 216 8.85 0.79 9.47
C MET A 216 9.76 1.17 8.30
N GLU A 217 11.00 1.48 8.62
CA GLU A 217 12.01 1.92 7.67
C GLU A 217 13.30 1.14 7.89
N SER A 218 14.01 0.86 6.82
CA SER A 218 15.32 0.20 6.87
C SER A 218 16.38 1.11 6.30
N LEU A 219 17.57 1.10 6.91
CA LEU A 219 18.74 1.76 6.38
C LEU A 219 19.34 0.88 5.28
N MET A 220 19.37 1.40 4.05
CA MET A 220 19.96 0.70 2.92
C MET A 220 21.49 0.86 2.88
N PRO A 221 22.23 -0.03 2.19
CA PRO A 221 23.68 0.06 2.11
C PRO A 221 24.23 1.37 1.56
N ASP A 222 23.44 2.13 0.79
CA ASP A 222 23.82 3.47 0.30
C ASP A 222 23.57 4.61 1.31
N GLY A 223 23.21 4.26 2.55
CA GLY A 223 22.95 5.21 3.63
C GLY A 223 21.58 5.90 3.59
N LYS A 224 20.70 5.50 2.67
CA LYS A 224 19.34 6.05 2.59
C LYS A 224 18.33 5.20 3.34
N ALA A 225 17.35 5.84 3.96
CA ALA A 225 16.22 5.15 4.55
C ALA A 225 15.22 4.72 3.46
N LEU A 226 14.75 3.47 3.53
CA LEU A 226 13.70 2.94 2.69
C LEU A 226 12.48 2.62 3.56
N GLN A 227 11.35 3.26 3.26
CA GLN A 227 10.07 2.92 3.88
C GLN A 227 9.63 1.53 3.41
N MET A 228 9.44 0.61 4.35
CA MET A 228 9.10 -0.79 4.09
C MET A 228 7.60 -1.07 4.28
N GLY A 229 6.90 -0.27 5.08
CA GLY A 229 5.46 -0.41 5.30
C GLY A 229 4.93 0.66 6.25
N THR A 230 3.62 0.85 6.25
CA THR A 230 2.93 1.82 7.10
C THR A 230 1.64 1.26 7.66
N SER A 231 1.28 1.76 8.84
CA SER A 231 0.00 1.51 9.49
C SER A 231 -0.56 2.83 10.01
N HIS A 232 -1.79 3.15 9.65
CA HIS A 232 -2.41 4.44 9.85
C HIS A 232 -3.57 4.34 10.85
N PHE A 233 -3.52 5.12 11.90
CA PHE A 233 -4.67 5.39 12.74
C PHE A 233 -5.48 6.51 12.12
N LEU A 234 -6.63 6.20 11.57
CA LEU A 234 -7.50 7.17 10.90
C LEU A 234 -8.46 7.85 11.89
N GLY A 235 -8.63 7.26 13.07
CA GLY A 235 -9.61 7.74 14.04
C GLY A 235 -11.01 7.73 13.45
N GLN A 236 -11.69 8.86 13.50
CA GLN A 236 -13.00 9.09 12.89
C GLN A 236 -12.95 10.04 11.70
N ASN A 237 -11.78 10.35 11.20
CA ASN A 237 -11.61 11.36 10.15
C ASN A 237 -12.27 10.94 8.84
N PHE A 238 -12.28 9.65 8.51
CA PHE A 238 -12.98 9.14 7.33
C PHE A 238 -14.42 8.72 7.65
N SER A 239 -14.71 8.19 8.83
CA SER A 239 -16.07 7.74 9.15
C SER A 239 -17.07 8.90 9.13
N LYS A 240 -16.69 10.09 9.58
CA LYS A 240 -17.56 11.27 9.55
C LYS A 240 -17.94 11.71 8.12
N PRO A 241 -17.01 11.99 7.20
CA PRO A 241 -17.37 12.42 5.84
C PRO A 241 -18.07 11.31 5.04
N PHE A 242 -17.80 10.03 5.31
CA PHE A 242 -18.43 8.92 4.62
C PHE A 242 -19.69 8.39 5.31
N GLU A 243 -20.13 9.03 6.41
CA GLU A 243 -21.30 8.64 7.20
C GLU A 243 -21.24 7.17 7.66
N LEU A 244 -20.03 6.69 8.00
CA LEU A 244 -19.82 5.34 8.47
C LEU A 244 -20.15 5.27 9.96
N LYS A 245 -21.40 4.92 10.24
CA LYS A 245 -21.99 4.80 11.58
C LYS A 245 -22.44 3.38 11.86
N TYR A 246 -22.60 3.08 13.11
CA TYR A 246 -23.20 1.84 13.59
C TYR A 246 -24.13 2.15 14.78
N ALA A 247 -25.15 1.34 14.97
CA ALA A 247 -25.96 1.36 16.19
C ALA A 247 -25.23 0.54 17.29
N ASP A 248 -25.03 1.12 18.46
CA ASP A 248 -24.47 0.44 19.60
C ASP A 248 -25.48 -0.51 20.28
N LYS A 249 -25.17 -1.04 21.46
CA LYS A 249 -26.02 -1.97 22.19
C LYS A 249 -27.33 -1.34 22.69
N GLU A 250 -27.32 -0.05 22.87
CA GLU A 250 -28.44 0.80 23.29
C GLU A 250 -29.20 1.41 22.09
N ASN A 251 -28.89 1.01 20.85
CA ASN A 251 -29.41 1.57 19.60
C ASN A 251 -29.08 3.05 19.39
N VAL A 252 -28.01 3.55 19.98
CA VAL A 252 -27.50 4.89 19.73
C VAL A 252 -26.53 4.86 18.56
N GLU A 253 -26.70 5.77 17.58
CA GLU A 253 -25.77 5.89 16.46
C GLU A 253 -24.45 6.51 16.88
N SER A 254 -23.35 5.86 16.51
CA SER A 254 -21.98 6.32 16.73
C SER A 254 -21.14 6.19 15.47
N TYR A 255 -20.23 7.14 15.26
CA TYR A 255 -19.22 7.01 14.20
C TYR A 255 -18.19 5.96 14.57
N ALA A 256 -17.87 5.10 13.64
CA ALA A 256 -16.88 4.05 13.83
C ALA A 256 -15.44 4.59 13.80
N TRP A 257 -14.50 3.83 14.35
CA TRP A 257 -13.07 4.09 14.34
C TRP A 257 -12.39 3.24 13.28
N GLN A 258 -11.39 3.80 12.62
CA GLN A 258 -10.85 3.20 11.41
C GLN A 258 -9.33 3.15 11.39
N THR A 259 -8.81 2.15 10.70
CA THR A 259 -7.39 2.03 10.35
C THR A 259 -7.23 1.69 8.88
N SER A 260 -6.09 2.06 8.30
CA SER A 260 -5.61 1.50 7.04
C SER A 260 -4.12 1.22 7.11
N TRP A 261 -3.64 0.26 6.34
CA TRP A 261 -2.25 -0.18 6.40
C TRP A 261 -1.84 -0.91 5.12
N GLY A 262 -0.54 -0.89 4.79
CA GLY A 262 -0.10 -1.51 3.55
C GLY A 262 1.40 -1.73 3.43
N VAL A 263 1.72 -2.77 2.65
CA VAL A 263 3.06 -3.07 2.13
C VAL A 263 2.96 -3.44 0.66
N SER A 264 4.05 -3.23 -0.07
CA SER A 264 4.10 -3.47 -1.52
C SER A 264 5.27 -4.37 -1.89
N TRP A 265 5.40 -4.68 -3.15
CA TRP A 265 6.58 -5.34 -3.71
C TRP A 265 7.91 -4.60 -3.43
N ARG A 266 7.85 -3.37 -2.85
CA ARG A 266 9.05 -2.67 -2.35
C ARG A 266 9.85 -3.51 -1.36
N LEU A 267 9.18 -4.41 -0.63
CA LEU A 267 9.85 -5.38 0.25
C LEU A 267 10.85 -6.25 -0.52
N ILE A 268 10.52 -6.66 -1.74
CA ILE A 268 11.44 -7.42 -2.61
C ILE A 268 12.63 -6.54 -3.00
N GLY A 269 12.38 -5.29 -3.39
CA GLY A 269 13.46 -4.35 -3.68
C GLY A 269 14.41 -4.15 -2.50
N GLY A 270 13.86 -3.95 -1.30
CA GLY A 270 14.63 -3.86 -0.07
C GLY A 270 15.44 -5.12 0.22
N MET A 271 14.85 -6.30 0.03
CA MET A 271 15.54 -7.58 0.19
C MET A 271 16.73 -7.70 -0.76
N ILE A 272 16.57 -7.37 -2.04
CA ILE A 272 17.66 -7.40 -3.01
C ILE A 272 18.75 -6.39 -2.62
N MET A 273 18.38 -5.19 -2.19
CA MET A 273 19.33 -4.16 -1.77
C MET A 273 20.19 -4.61 -0.58
N VAL A 274 19.60 -5.29 0.40
CA VAL A 274 20.28 -5.73 1.62
C VAL A 274 21.03 -7.04 1.39
N GLN A 275 20.35 -8.05 0.86
CA GLN A 275 20.84 -9.43 0.78
C GLN A 275 21.52 -9.78 -0.55
N GLY A 276 21.26 -9.01 -1.61
CA GLY A 276 21.84 -9.28 -2.94
C GLY A 276 23.36 -9.11 -2.94
N ASP A 277 24.03 -9.86 -3.80
CA ASP A 277 25.48 -9.92 -3.97
C ASP A 277 25.89 -9.58 -5.42
N ASP A 278 27.21 -9.41 -5.69
CA ASP A 278 27.76 -9.09 -7.01
C ASP A 278 27.70 -10.27 -7.99
#